data_a2f8c93cc656e1502128d2144e2edaa7
#
_entry.id   a2f8c93cc656e1502128d2144e2edaa7
#
_cell.length_a   1.000
_cell.length_b   1.000
_cell.length_c   1.000
_cell.angle_alpha   90.00
_cell.angle_beta   90.00
_cell.angle_gamma   90.00
#
_symmetry.space_group_name_H-M   'P 1'
#
loop_
_entity.id
_entity.type
_entity.pdbx_description
1 polymer ?
#
loop_
_entity_poly.entity_id
_entity_poly.type
_entity_poly.pdbx_seq_one_letter_code
_entity_poly.pdbx_strand_id
1 'polypeptide(L)'
;MARISTYQRDTVVTKNDKVIGTDSSGSITKNFKLEDIAGFLRNTNAVGIATQFNFKFVDSARDIQTISFDPIAPGDTFDNVTSFVLSKFDANNNNVSEYLKTYASKQIVIVRLDDYSNFGLFDVASVVDHPTLSDYLTVTVTNRTNQGSFIADKHYCLAIFAEGDKHHSHTQGSASATWEVAHNLNKFPSVTVVLSTGQK
;
A
#
# COMPACT_ATOMS: atom_id res chain seq x y z
N MET A 1 -37.30 -26.85 18.20
CA MET A 1 -36.58 -25.76 17.45
C MET A 1 -35.31 -25.45 18.25
N ALA A 2 -34.12 -25.69 17.69
CA ALA A 2 -32.87 -25.39 18.39
C ALA A 2 -32.68 -23.87 18.46
N ARG A 3 -32.32 -23.34 19.63
CA ARG A 3 -32.02 -21.92 19.82
C ARG A 3 -30.51 -21.71 19.63
N ILE A 4 -30.09 -20.67 18.88
CA ILE A 4 -28.68 -20.33 18.66
C ILE A 4 -27.94 -20.16 20.00
N SER A 5 -28.62 -19.62 21.01
CA SER A 5 -28.04 -19.44 22.37
C SER A 5 -27.69 -20.74 23.13
N THR A 6 -28.09 -21.89 22.61
CA THR A 6 -27.78 -23.21 23.23
C THR A 6 -26.53 -23.87 22.66
N TYR A 7 -25.94 -23.30 21.58
CA TYR A 7 -24.70 -23.80 21.02
C TYR A 7 -23.51 -23.32 21.85
N GLN A 8 -22.54 -24.21 22.05
CA GLN A 8 -21.30 -23.83 22.69
C GLN A 8 -20.56 -22.82 21.84
N ARG A 9 -20.03 -21.76 22.47
CA ARG A 9 -19.20 -20.74 21.79
C ARG A 9 -17.88 -21.38 21.37
N ASP A 10 -17.56 -21.31 20.10
CA ASP A 10 -16.20 -21.59 19.63
C ASP A 10 -15.30 -20.39 19.99
N THR A 11 -14.19 -20.66 20.66
CA THR A 11 -13.20 -19.67 21.06
C THR A 11 -11.98 -19.63 20.15
N VAL A 12 -11.88 -20.58 19.21
CA VAL A 12 -10.76 -20.71 18.26
C VAL A 12 -11.31 -20.64 16.84
N VAL A 13 -11.52 -19.43 16.36
CA VAL A 13 -12.00 -19.22 14.99
C VAL A 13 -10.88 -19.49 13.99
N THR A 14 -11.16 -20.33 12.99
CA THR A 14 -10.23 -20.69 11.93
C THR A 14 -10.74 -20.24 10.55
N LYS A 15 -9.85 -20.17 9.56
CA LYS A 15 -10.22 -19.81 8.18
C LYS A 15 -11.23 -20.77 7.53
N ASN A 16 -11.29 -22.02 8.00
CA ASN A 16 -12.18 -23.06 7.47
C ASN A 16 -13.57 -23.07 8.12
N ASP A 17 -13.78 -22.31 9.19
CA ASP A 17 -15.08 -22.19 9.84
C ASP A 17 -16.08 -21.56 8.89
N LYS A 18 -17.34 -21.90 9.07
CA LYS A 18 -18.38 -21.52 8.12
C LYS A 18 -19.48 -20.70 8.77
N VAL A 19 -19.95 -19.74 8.03
CA VAL A 19 -21.15 -18.94 8.33
C VAL A 19 -22.25 -19.34 7.37
N ILE A 20 -23.49 -19.45 7.88
CA ILE A 20 -24.67 -19.72 7.04
C ILE A 20 -25.28 -18.37 6.64
N GLY A 21 -25.57 -18.22 5.37
CA GLY A 21 -26.20 -17.03 4.82
C GLY A 21 -26.99 -17.32 3.54
N THR A 22 -27.65 -16.32 2.99
CA THR A 22 -28.43 -16.44 1.76
C THR A 22 -27.61 -15.91 0.58
N ASP A 23 -27.47 -16.70 -0.47
CA ASP A 23 -26.90 -16.27 -1.74
C ASP A 23 -27.89 -15.34 -2.47
N SER A 24 -27.43 -14.13 -2.79
CA SER A 24 -28.25 -13.11 -3.45
C SER A 24 -28.67 -13.51 -4.87
N SER A 25 -27.87 -14.33 -5.57
CA SER A 25 -28.14 -14.72 -6.95
C SER A 25 -29.23 -15.79 -7.09
N GLY A 26 -29.53 -16.57 -6.05
CA GLY A 26 -30.46 -17.66 -6.12
C GLY A 26 -31.42 -17.78 -4.93
N SER A 27 -31.35 -16.86 -3.97
CA SER A 27 -32.13 -16.90 -2.71
C SER A 27 -32.01 -18.25 -1.96
N ILE A 28 -30.88 -18.91 -2.15
CA ILE A 28 -30.58 -20.23 -1.58
C ILE A 28 -29.70 -20.06 -0.35
N THR A 29 -29.99 -20.81 0.71
CA THR A 29 -29.12 -20.85 1.88
C THR A 29 -27.83 -21.58 1.56
N LYS A 30 -26.69 -20.95 1.80
CA LYS A 30 -25.34 -21.49 1.57
C LYS A 30 -24.45 -21.31 2.78
N ASN A 31 -23.38 -22.11 2.80
CA ASN A 31 -22.27 -21.93 3.73
C ASN A 31 -21.20 -21.07 3.08
N PHE A 32 -20.70 -20.07 3.79
CA PHE A 32 -19.58 -19.24 3.42
C PHE A 32 -18.42 -19.51 4.37
N LYS A 33 -17.23 -19.80 3.88
CA LYS A 33 -16.05 -19.92 4.72
C LYS A 33 -15.60 -18.53 5.21
N LEU A 34 -15.02 -18.48 6.39
CA LEU A 34 -14.47 -17.20 6.91
C LEU A 34 -13.34 -16.68 6.05
N GLU A 35 -12.52 -17.55 5.43
CA GLU A 35 -11.47 -17.11 4.49
C GLU A 35 -12.06 -16.41 3.25
N ASP A 36 -13.20 -16.86 2.73
CA ASP A 36 -13.87 -16.25 1.56
C ASP A 36 -14.44 -14.88 1.93
N ILE A 37 -15.06 -14.78 3.11
CA ILE A 37 -15.58 -13.50 3.63
C ILE A 37 -14.43 -12.53 3.87
N ALA A 38 -13.34 -12.96 4.49
CA ALA A 38 -12.16 -12.13 4.72
C ALA A 38 -11.52 -11.69 3.39
N GLY A 39 -11.47 -12.59 2.39
CA GLY A 39 -11.03 -12.29 1.04
C GLY A 39 -11.89 -11.22 0.38
N PHE A 40 -13.19 -11.36 0.44
CA PHE A 40 -14.13 -10.36 -0.08
C PHE A 40 -13.92 -8.99 0.57
N LEU A 41 -13.90 -8.92 1.90
CA LEU A 41 -13.70 -7.66 2.65
C LEU A 41 -12.37 -6.98 2.31
N ARG A 42 -11.32 -7.77 2.17
CA ARG A 42 -9.97 -7.27 1.78
C ARG A 42 -9.96 -6.75 0.36
N ASN A 43 -10.49 -7.51 -0.58
CA ASN A 43 -10.43 -7.20 -2.01
C ASN A 43 -11.36 -6.05 -2.40
N THR A 44 -12.44 -5.84 -1.65
CA THR A 44 -13.37 -4.72 -1.85
C THR A 44 -13.01 -3.49 -1.02
N ASN A 45 -11.91 -3.52 -0.27
CA ASN A 45 -11.50 -2.43 0.62
C ASN A 45 -12.53 -2.07 1.71
N ALA A 46 -13.48 -2.97 1.99
CA ALA A 46 -14.59 -2.73 2.92
C ALA A 46 -14.12 -2.53 4.38
N VAL A 47 -12.89 -2.95 4.71
CA VAL A 47 -12.24 -2.77 6.00
C VAL A 47 -10.86 -2.12 5.86
N GLY A 48 -10.69 -1.28 4.86
CA GLY A 48 -9.43 -0.56 4.60
C GLY A 48 -9.31 0.74 5.39
N ILE A 49 -8.07 1.21 5.55
CA ILE A 49 -7.79 2.57 6.00
C ILE A 49 -7.94 3.51 4.79
N ALA A 50 -8.47 4.71 4.97
CA ALA A 50 -8.80 5.66 3.89
C ALA A 50 -7.64 6.03 2.95
N THR A 51 -6.38 5.73 3.32
CA THR A 51 -5.17 6.00 2.52
C THR A 51 -4.59 4.74 1.87
N GLN A 52 -5.27 3.61 1.95
CA GLN A 52 -4.82 2.33 1.40
C GLN A 52 -5.76 1.90 0.29
N PHE A 53 -5.18 1.60 -0.87
CA PHE A 53 -5.93 1.14 -2.04
C PHE A 53 -5.46 -0.25 -2.45
N ASN A 54 -6.41 -1.12 -2.72
CA ASN A 54 -6.14 -2.49 -3.15
C ASN A 54 -6.35 -2.61 -4.65
N PHE A 55 -5.35 -3.19 -5.32
CA PHE A 55 -5.37 -3.44 -6.75
C PHE A 55 -4.96 -4.87 -7.03
N LYS A 56 -5.57 -5.49 -8.03
CA LYS A 56 -5.16 -6.80 -8.52
C LYS A 56 -3.96 -6.63 -9.46
N PHE A 57 -2.89 -7.39 -9.27
CA PHE A 57 -1.77 -7.38 -10.21
C PHE A 57 -2.10 -8.19 -11.47
N VAL A 58 -1.89 -7.56 -12.61
CA VAL A 58 -1.99 -8.20 -13.94
C VAL A 58 -0.75 -7.81 -14.74
N ASP A 59 -0.22 -8.73 -15.56
CA ASP A 59 0.98 -8.48 -16.34
C ASP A 59 0.70 -7.71 -17.65
N SER A 60 -0.36 -8.03 -18.37
CA SER A 60 -0.64 -7.45 -19.68
C SER A 60 -2.10 -7.05 -19.92
N ALA A 61 -3.06 -7.79 -19.36
CA ALA A 61 -4.48 -7.46 -19.50
C ALA A 61 -4.86 -6.42 -18.43
N ARG A 62 -5.17 -5.20 -18.88
CA ARG A 62 -5.49 -4.09 -18.00
C ARG A 62 -6.99 -3.88 -17.89
N ASP A 63 -7.59 -4.46 -16.86
CA ASP A 63 -8.96 -4.16 -16.44
C ASP A 63 -8.98 -3.02 -15.42
N ILE A 64 -10.13 -2.43 -15.17
CA ILE A 64 -10.29 -1.51 -14.02
C ILE A 64 -9.96 -2.24 -12.71
N GLN A 65 -9.51 -1.49 -11.70
CA GLN A 65 -9.09 -2.01 -10.39
C GLN A 65 -7.78 -2.83 -10.43
N THR A 66 -6.95 -2.64 -11.45
CA THR A 66 -5.69 -3.36 -11.62
C THR A 66 -4.47 -2.45 -11.50
N ILE A 67 -3.35 -3.08 -11.18
CA ILE A 67 -2.01 -2.50 -11.24
C ILE A 67 -1.15 -3.41 -12.13
N SER A 68 -0.32 -2.81 -12.98
CA SER A 68 0.65 -3.54 -13.80
C SER A 68 1.99 -2.83 -13.78
N PHE A 69 3.07 -3.60 -13.70
CA PHE A 69 4.43 -3.10 -13.59
C PHE A 69 5.14 -3.35 -14.94
N ASP A 70 4.89 -2.48 -15.92
CA ASP A 70 5.60 -2.56 -17.20
C ASP A 70 7.06 -2.08 -17.05
N PRO A 71 8.05 -2.83 -17.52
CA PRO A 71 8.00 -4.09 -18.26
C PRO A 71 8.09 -5.38 -17.42
N ILE A 72 7.72 -5.31 -16.15
CA ILE A 72 7.89 -6.39 -15.17
C ILE A 72 6.88 -7.51 -15.40
N ALA A 73 7.36 -8.75 -15.46
CA ALA A 73 6.57 -9.96 -15.57
C ALA A 73 6.32 -10.64 -14.21
N PRO A 74 5.31 -11.51 -14.10
CA PRO A 74 5.12 -12.36 -12.92
C PRO A 74 6.39 -13.16 -12.61
N GLY A 75 6.80 -13.14 -11.34
CA GLY A 75 8.04 -13.78 -10.85
C GLY A 75 9.25 -12.85 -10.76
N ASP A 76 9.20 -11.68 -11.41
CA ASP A 76 10.24 -10.66 -11.26
C ASP A 76 10.20 -10.02 -9.87
N THR A 77 11.33 -9.45 -9.46
CA THR A 77 11.46 -8.74 -8.18
C THR A 77 11.09 -7.26 -8.32
N PHE A 78 10.87 -6.61 -7.19
CA PHE A 78 10.57 -5.17 -7.15
C PHE A 78 11.77 -4.28 -7.52
N ASP A 79 13.00 -4.81 -7.59
CA ASP A 79 14.24 -4.06 -7.81
C ASP A 79 14.22 -3.24 -9.10
N ASN A 80 13.66 -3.81 -10.15
CA ASN A 80 13.70 -3.25 -11.51
C ASN A 80 12.50 -2.36 -11.83
N VAL A 81 11.58 -2.14 -10.88
CA VAL A 81 10.42 -1.30 -11.11
C VAL A 81 10.83 0.17 -11.17
N THR A 82 10.67 0.78 -12.33
CA THR A 82 10.86 2.22 -12.56
C THR A 82 9.55 2.93 -12.82
N SER A 83 8.52 2.20 -13.24
CA SER A 83 7.17 2.71 -13.42
C SER A 83 6.13 1.60 -13.29
N PHE A 84 4.89 1.99 -13.05
CA PHE A 84 3.75 1.09 -13.13
C PHE A 84 2.51 1.83 -13.63
N VAL A 85 1.60 1.06 -14.20
CA VAL A 85 0.29 1.51 -14.67
C VAL A 85 -0.76 1.13 -13.64
N LEU A 86 -1.52 2.11 -13.18
CA LEU A 86 -2.48 1.97 -12.09
C LEU A 86 -3.87 2.40 -12.56
N SER A 87 -4.89 1.58 -12.29
CA SER A 87 -6.27 1.97 -12.53
C SER A 87 -6.64 3.21 -11.74
N LYS A 88 -7.43 4.11 -12.35
CA LYS A 88 -8.05 5.23 -11.66
C LYS A 88 -9.14 4.81 -10.69
N PHE A 89 -9.59 3.56 -10.78
CA PHE A 89 -10.67 3.01 -9.98
C PHE A 89 -10.11 1.98 -8.99
N ASP A 90 -10.52 2.10 -7.73
CA ASP A 90 -10.18 1.16 -6.67
C ASP A 90 -11.01 -0.13 -6.75
N ALA A 91 -10.80 -1.04 -5.80
CA ALA A 91 -11.52 -2.31 -5.73
C ALA A 91 -13.04 -2.16 -5.48
N ASN A 92 -13.52 -0.98 -5.11
CA ASN A 92 -14.95 -0.66 -4.94
C ASN A 92 -15.51 0.13 -6.13
N ASN A 93 -14.75 0.26 -7.23
CA ASN A 93 -15.10 1.03 -8.41
C ASN A 93 -15.29 2.55 -8.15
N ASN A 94 -14.64 3.10 -7.14
CA ASN A 94 -14.57 4.54 -6.92
C ASN A 94 -13.42 5.13 -7.72
N ASN A 95 -13.67 6.28 -8.38
CA ASN A 95 -12.57 7.01 -9.02
C ASN A 95 -11.73 7.72 -7.95
N VAL A 96 -10.49 7.29 -7.81
CA VAL A 96 -9.51 7.79 -6.82
C VAL A 96 -8.33 8.52 -7.47
N SER A 97 -8.44 8.86 -8.76
CA SER A 97 -7.35 9.42 -9.55
C SER A 97 -6.76 10.70 -8.94
N GLU A 98 -7.61 11.65 -8.54
CA GLU A 98 -7.14 12.92 -7.98
C GLU A 98 -6.42 12.72 -6.64
N TYR A 99 -6.89 11.77 -5.84
CA TYR A 99 -6.18 11.41 -4.62
C TYR A 99 -4.83 10.74 -4.92
N LEU A 100 -4.78 9.80 -5.87
CA LEU A 100 -3.53 9.12 -6.26
C LEU A 100 -2.49 10.11 -6.82
N LYS A 101 -2.91 11.18 -7.51
CA LYS A 101 -2.00 12.23 -7.97
C LYS A 101 -1.29 12.96 -6.82
N THR A 102 -1.88 12.98 -5.62
CA THR A 102 -1.22 13.55 -4.43
C THR A 102 -0.03 12.73 -3.92
N TYR A 103 0.16 11.52 -4.46
CA TYR A 103 1.31 10.67 -4.13
C TYR A 103 2.62 11.13 -4.77
N ALA A 104 2.56 12.02 -5.77
CA ALA A 104 3.75 12.63 -6.35
C ALA A 104 4.65 13.25 -5.25
N SER A 105 5.94 12.99 -5.32
CA SER A 105 6.94 13.40 -4.33
C SER A 105 6.74 12.80 -2.92
N LYS A 106 5.98 11.72 -2.80
CA LYS A 106 5.81 10.95 -1.56
C LYS A 106 6.52 9.61 -1.64
N GLN A 107 6.63 8.98 -0.50
CA GLN A 107 7.01 7.58 -0.43
C GLN A 107 5.77 6.70 -0.35
N ILE A 108 5.79 5.60 -1.07
CA ILE A 108 4.72 4.61 -1.06
C ILE A 108 5.27 3.24 -0.76
N VAL A 109 4.45 2.42 -0.15
CA VAL A 109 4.65 0.99 -0.05
C VAL A 109 3.63 0.27 -0.92
N ILE A 110 4.10 -0.74 -1.65
CA ILE A 110 3.26 -1.70 -2.36
C ILE A 110 3.53 -3.05 -1.71
N VAL A 111 2.51 -3.67 -1.16
CA VAL A 111 2.64 -4.92 -0.40
C VAL A 111 1.56 -5.91 -0.79
N ARG A 112 1.94 -7.18 -0.93
CA ARG A 112 1.00 -8.25 -1.24
C ARG A 112 0.13 -8.57 -0.02
N LEU A 113 -1.20 -8.62 -0.22
CA LEU A 113 -2.15 -8.70 0.90
C LEU A 113 -2.21 -10.06 1.59
N ASP A 114 -1.84 -11.13 0.92
CA ASP A 114 -1.83 -12.49 1.50
C ASP A 114 -0.43 -12.91 2.02
N ASP A 115 0.60 -12.07 1.78
CA ASP A 115 1.97 -12.35 2.23
C ASP A 115 2.77 -11.04 2.31
N TYR A 116 2.86 -10.46 3.48
CA TYR A 116 3.56 -9.20 3.73
C TYR A 116 5.09 -9.26 3.59
N SER A 117 5.66 -10.45 3.37
CA SER A 117 7.07 -10.58 2.99
C SER A 117 7.33 -10.17 1.54
N ASN A 118 6.28 -9.99 0.74
CA ASN A 118 6.36 -9.50 -0.62
C ASN A 118 5.96 -8.03 -0.67
N PHE A 119 6.93 -7.12 -0.70
CA PHE A 119 6.72 -5.69 -0.73
C PHE A 119 7.80 -4.93 -1.46
N GLY A 120 7.44 -3.72 -1.95
CA GLY A 120 8.39 -2.71 -2.43
C GLY A 120 8.09 -1.35 -1.81
N LEU A 121 9.14 -0.66 -1.38
CA LEU A 121 9.10 0.74 -0.92
C LEU A 121 9.71 1.62 -2.00
N PHE A 122 8.99 2.65 -2.42
CA PHE A 122 9.36 3.49 -3.55
C PHE A 122 9.26 4.97 -3.22
N ASP A 123 10.15 5.76 -3.81
CA ASP A 123 9.97 7.21 -3.97
C ASP A 123 9.19 7.47 -5.25
N VAL A 124 8.09 8.20 -5.17
CA VAL A 124 7.25 8.55 -6.33
C VAL A 124 7.75 9.84 -6.94
N ALA A 125 8.23 9.78 -8.18
CA ALA A 125 8.65 10.95 -8.94
C ALA A 125 7.44 11.70 -9.53
N SER A 126 6.50 10.95 -10.13
CA SER A 126 5.30 11.54 -10.74
C SER A 126 4.13 10.58 -10.79
N VAL A 127 2.92 11.14 -10.82
CA VAL A 127 1.67 10.42 -11.09
C VAL A 127 0.91 11.24 -12.12
N VAL A 128 0.76 10.70 -13.33
CA VAL A 128 0.14 11.40 -14.47
C VAL A 128 -0.88 10.52 -15.16
N ASP A 129 -1.80 11.12 -15.91
CA ASP A 129 -2.74 10.36 -16.72
C ASP A 129 -1.98 9.53 -17.76
N HIS A 130 -2.39 8.29 -17.97
CA HIS A 130 -1.76 7.43 -18.97
C HIS A 130 -2.06 7.96 -20.37
N PRO A 131 -1.06 8.05 -21.27
CA PRO A 131 -1.21 8.77 -22.55
C PRO A 131 -2.23 8.18 -23.51
N THR A 132 -2.51 6.88 -23.40
CA THR A 132 -3.42 6.15 -24.32
C THR A 132 -4.57 5.42 -23.63
N LEU A 133 -4.51 5.23 -22.32
CA LEU A 133 -5.51 4.49 -21.54
C LEU A 133 -6.22 5.47 -20.60
N SER A 134 -7.45 5.90 -20.96
CA SER A 134 -8.20 6.94 -20.25
C SER A 134 -8.43 6.65 -18.76
N ASP A 135 -8.60 5.37 -18.42
CA ASP A 135 -8.95 4.91 -17.07
C ASP A 135 -7.73 4.55 -16.21
N TYR A 136 -6.53 4.95 -16.66
CA TYR A 136 -5.28 4.61 -15.99
C TYR A 136 -4.40 5.82 -15.72
N LEU A 137 -3.51 5.64 -14.75
CA LEU A 137 -2.40 6.54 -14.41
C LEU A 137 -1.09 5.81 -14.68
N THR A 138 -0.08 6.59 -15.06
CA THR A 138 1.33 6.16 -15.05
C THR A 138 1.98 6.73 -13.81
N VAL A 139 2.58 5.88 -13.00
CA VAL A 139 3.32 6.24 -11.80
C VAL A 139 4.79 5.94 -12.03
N THR A 140 5.62 6.98 -11.99
CA THR A 140 7.08 6.84 -12.11
C THR A 140 7.70 6.79 -10.73
N VAL A 141 8.54 5.80 -10.48
CA VAL A 141 9.09 5.52 -9.15
C VAL A 141 10.58 5.19 -9.18
N THR A 142 11.22 5.31 -8.02
CA THR A 142 12.55 4.78 -7.75
C THR A 142 12.45 3.82 -6.56
N ASN A 143 12.98 2.62 -6.73
CA ASN A 143 13.01 1.61 -5.66
C ASN A 143 13.97 2.04 -4.55
N ARG A 144 13.56 1.88 -3.29
CA ARG A 144 14.40 2.12 -2.11
C ARG A 144 14.81 0.83 -1.42
N THR A 145 13.85 -0.04 -1.21
CA THR A 145 14.04 -1.37 -0.61
C THR A 145 12.86 -2.25 -0.96
N ASN A 146 13.08 -3.53 -1.02
CA ASN A 146 12.05 -4.49 -1.36
C ASN A 146 12.38 -5.89 -0.84
N GLN A 147 11.39 -6.76 -0.94
CA GLN A 147 11.54 -8.19 -0.70
C GLN A 147 10.48 -8.95 -1.52
N GLY A 148 10.85 -10.13 -2.00
CA GLY A 148 9.94 -11.01 -2.72
C GLY A 148 9.79 -10.65 -4.19
N SER A 149 8.74 -11.20 -4.82
CA SER A 149 8.48 -11.11 -6.25
C SER A 149 7.00 -10.87 -6.55
N PHE A 150 6.72 -10.40 -7.77
CA PHE A 150 5.37 -10.22 -8.27
C PHE A 150 4.73 -11.57 -8.61
N ILE A 151 3.50 -11.77 -8.16
CA ILE A 151 2.71 -12.97 -8.47
C ILE A 151 1.42 -12.51 -9.14
N ALA A 152 1.18 -13.02 -10.35
CA ALA A 152 -0.01 -12.73 -11.12
C ALA A 152 -1.29 -13.05 -10.34
N ASP A 153 -2.34 -12.31 -10.62
CA ASP A 153 -3.66 -12.46 -10.02
C ASP A 153 -3.74 -12.28 -8.49
N LYS A 154 -2.66 -11.82 -7.85
CA LYS A 154 -2.66 -11.47 -6.44
C LYS A 154 -3.04 -10.00 -6.23
N HIS A 155 -3.60 -9.72 -5.05
CA HIS A 155 -3.93 -8.35 -4.66
C HIS A 155 -2.78 -7.71 -3.89
N TYR A 156 -2.52 -6.47 -4.24
CA TYR A 156 -1.51 -5.61 -3.62
C TYR A 156 -2.18 -4.37 -3.03
N CYS A 157 -1.75 -4.00 -1.85
CA CYS A 157 -2.11 -2.74 -1.22
C CYS A 157 -1.08 -1.68 -1.59
N LEU A 158 -1.55 -0.54 -2.04
CA LEU A 158 -0.79 0.68 -2.25
C LEU A 158 -1.12 1.65 -1.11
N ALA A 159 -0.12 2.11 -0.39
CA ALA A 159 -0.29 3.07 0.69
C ALA A 159 0.84 4.09 0.73
N ILE A 160 0.56 5.31 1.24
CA ILE A 160 1.61 6.27 1.56
C ILE A 160 2.44 5.71 2.72
N PHE A 161 3.75 5.69 2.55
CA PHE A 161 4.68 5.38 3.61
C PHE A 161 5.08 6.70 4.30
N ALA A 162 4.64 6.86 5.55
CA ALA A 162 5.05 7.99 6.37
C ALA A 162 6.40 7.66 7.02
N GLU A 163 7.48 8.24 6.50
CA GLU A 163 8.72 8.24 7.28
C GLU A 163 8.49 8.99 8.60
N GLY A 164 9.06 8.48 9.67
CA GLY A 164 9.10 9.16 10.96
C GLY A 164 9.74 10.55 10.84
N ASP A 165 9.57 11.38 11.87
CA ASP A 165 10.09 12.75 11.84
C ASP A 165 11.61 12.73 11.61
N LYS A 166 12.04 13.34 10.50
CA LYS A 166 13.46 13.39 10.11
C LYS A 166 14.19 14.36 11.01
N HIS A 167 15.32 13.93 11.55
CA HIS A 167 16.24 14.78 12.27
C HIS A 167 17.63 14.77 11.61
N HIS A 168 18.39 15.81 11.84
CA HIS A 168 19.78 15.94 11.37
C HIS A 168 20.66 16.32 12.56
N SER A 169 21.78 15.65 12.70
CA SER A 169 22.80 16.00 13.70
C SER A 169 24.02 16.57 12.98
N HIS A 170 24.44 17.75 13.40
CA HIS A 170 25.66 18.40 12.93
C HIS A 170 26.65 18.53 14.08
N THR A 171 27.91 18.17 13.84
CA THR A 171 28.99 18.40 14.83
C THR A 171 29.88 19.50 14.33
N GLN A 172 29.94 20.59 15.04
CA GLN A 172 30.85 21.72 14.76
C GLN A 172 32.21 21.44 15.36
N GLY A 173 33.18 21.08 14.53
CA GLY A 173 34.54 20.68 14.98
C GLY A 173 35.44 21.84 15.42
N SER A 174 35.13 23.06 15.02
CA SER A 174 35.92 24.27 15.34
C SER A 174 35.01 25.40 15.76
N ALA A 175 35.44 26.24 16.68
CA ALA A 175 34.67 27.43 17.09
C ALA A 175 34.45 28.35 15.90
N SER A 176 33.21 28.76 15.67
CA SER A 176 32.80 29.72 14.63
C SER A 176 31.61 30.52 15.09
N ALA A 177 31.58 31.81 14.71
CA ALA A 177 30.44 32.66 14.96
C ALA A 177 29.22 32.33 14.05
N THR A 178 29.45 31.66 12.92
CA THR A 178 28.41 31.25 11.98
C THR A 178 28.59 29.78 11.64
N TRP A 179 27.50 29.01 11.72
CA TRP A 179 27.45 27.61 11.35
C TRP A 179 26.57 27.43 10.14
N GLU A 180 27.12 26.86 9.08
CA GLU A 180 26.37 26.48 7.90
C GLU A 180 26.06 24.98 7.97
N VAL A 181 24.77 24.64 8.07
CA VAL A 181 24.31 23.25 8.21
C VAL A 181 23.37 22.89 7.08
N ALA A 182 23.86 22.08 6.16
CA ALA A 182 23.04 21.51 5.08
C ALA A 182 22.30 20.27 5.63
N HIS A 183 21.07 20.45 6.10
CA HIS A 183 20.30 19.38 6.74
C HIS A 183 19.42 18.54 5.80
N ASN A 184 19.14 18.99 4.59
CA ASN A 184 18.34 18.28 3.57
C ASN A 184 16.99 17.68 4.08
N LEU A 185 16.41 18.28 5.12
CA LEU A 185 15.18 17.77 5.76
C LEU A 185 13.90 18.15 5.00
N ASN A 186 14.02 19.04 4.02
CA ASN A 186 12.90 19.60 3.23
C ASN A 186 11.81 20.25 4.10
N LYS A 187 12.20 20.80 5.26
CA LYS A 187 11.34 21.51 6.23
C LYS A 187 12.16 22.52 7.00
N PHE A 188 11.51 23.45 7.66
CA PHE A 188 12.16 24.35 8.64
C PHE A 188 12.41 23.56 9.93
N PRO A 189 13.67 23.29 10.31
CA PRO A 189 13.97 22.51 11.50
C PRO A 189 13.85 23.36 12.76
N SER A 190 13.46 22.73 13.88
CA SER A 190 13.75 23.25 15.20
C SER A 190 15.19 22.91 15.56
N VAL A 191 15.98 23.88 15.98
CA VAL A 191 17.40 23.69 16.25
C VAL A 191 17.65 23.67 17.76
N THR A 192 18.36 22.65 18.24
CA THR A 192 18.87 22.59 19.61
C THR A 192 20.39 22.51 19.54
N VAL A 193 21.06 23.42 20.22
CA VAL A 193 22.53 23.41 20.36
C VAL A 193 22.88 22.80 21.70
N VAL A 194 23.78 21.80 21.67
CA VAL A 194 24.26 21.10 22.86
C VAL A 194 25.78 21.25 22.91
N LEU A 195 26.32 21.67 24.06
CA LEU A 195 27.76 21.71 24.26
C LEU A 195 28.34 20.29 24.34
N SER A 196 29.63 20.13 24.05
CA SER A 196 30.34 18.86 24.17
C SER A 196 30.26 18.23 25.58
N THR A 197 29.95 19.04 26.60
CA THR A 197 29.68 18.60 27.98
C THR A 197 28.25 18.06 28.19
N GLY A 198 27.40 18.09 27.18
CA GLY A 198 25.99 17.70 27.29
C GLY A 198 25.05 18.77 27.86
N GLN A 199 25.55 19.96 28.12
CA GLN A 199 24.72 21.10 28.57
C GLN A 199 24.03 21.77 27.37
N LYS A 200 22.78 22.24 27.62
CA LYS A 200 21.97 22.97 26.62
C LYS A 200 22.12 24.47 26.85
#